data_d30ab5eae965cc34272d47c87ffc1e5b
#
_entry.id   d30ab5eae965cc34272d47c87ffc1e5b
#
_cell.length_a   1.000
_cell.length_b   1.000
_cell.length_c   1.000
_cell.angle_alpha   90.00
_cell.angle_beta   90.00
_cell.angle_gamma   90.00
#
_symmetry.space_group_name_H-M   'P 1'
#
loop_
_entity.id
_entity.type
_entity.pdbx_description
1 polymer ?
#
loop_
_entity_poly.entity_id
_entity_poly.type
_entity_poly.pdbx_seq_one_letter_code
_entity_poly.pdbx_strand_id
1 'polypeptide(L)'
;PKGEKLSEQIAYTKKWIDHAATMGASHIRVFAGPQPKDLTEEQAVANCLEAYQECLDYAGKKGVFLGLENHGGIVAEPANLIKMVQAAKSPWAGINFDSGNFHTEDPYADLAKIAPYAVNVQLKMEISRKGSEKGKGEPSDVKRVLQILRDANYQGWFTLEFETKEDPFVK
;
A
#
# COMPACT_ATOMS: atom_id res chain seq x y z
N PRO A 1 5.72 -1.01 15.83
CA PRO A 1 5.79 -1.70 17.12
C PRO A 1 7.15 -2.37 17.29
N LYS A 2 7.51 -2.75 18.52
CA LYS A 2 8.72 -3.51 18.88
C LYS A 2 8.34 -4.61 19.86
N GLY A 3 9.22 -5.63 19.99
CA GLY A 3 9.04 -6.71 20.97
C GLY A 3 7.74 -7.47 20.78
N GLU A 4 7.05 -7.75 21.88
CA GLU A 4 5.82 -8.56 21.90
C GLU A 4 4.74 -8.03 20.92
N LYS A 5 4.51 -6.73 20.89
CA LYS A 5 3.54 -6.11 19.95
C LYS A 5 3.91 -6.33 18.48
N LEU A 6 5.18 -6.39 18.13
CA LEU A 6 5.62 -6.70 16.77
C LEU A 6 5.33 -8.16 16.43
N SER A 7 5.66 -9.07 17.36
CA SER A 7 5.39 -10.50 17.22
C SER A 7 3.89 -10.79 17.06
N GLU A 8 3.04 -10.09 17.81
CA GLU A 8 1.58 -10.17 17.67
C GLU A 8 1.12 -9.71 16.26
N GLN A 9 1.66 -8.62 15.74
CA GLN A 9 1.32 -8.13 14.40
C GLN A 9 1.79 -9.09 13.30
N ILE A 10 2.96 -9.67 13.44
CA ILE A 10 3.46 -10.70 12.52
C ILE A 10 2.54 -11.94 12.56
N ALA A 11 2.20 -12.42 13.73
CA ALA A 11 1.28 -13.56 13.90
C ALA A 11 -0.10 -13.26 13.31
N TYR A 12 -0.62 -12.07 13.53
CA TYR A 12 -1.89 -11.61 12.95
C TYR A 12 -1.82 -11.55 11.42
N THR A 13 -0.75 -11.03 10.85
CA THR A 13 -0.54 -11.01 9.40
C THR A 13 -0.50 -12.43 8.82
N LYS A 14 0.25 -13.35 9.45
CA LYS A 14 0.30 -14.75 9.02
C LYS A 14 -1.07 -15.43 9.06
N LYS A 15 -1.90 -15.12 10.05
CA LYS A 15 -3.28 -15.60 10.12
C LYS A 15 -4.12 -15.13 8.93
N TRP A 16 -3.96 -13.85 8.52
CA TRP A 16 -4.68 -13.33 7.35
C TRP A 16 -4.15 -13.90 6.03
N ILE A 17 -2.86 -14.23 5.95
CA ILE A 17 -2.30 -14.96 4.81
C ILE A 17 -2.97 -16.35 4.69
N ASP A 18 -3.17 -17.07 5.81
CA ASP A 18 -3.88 -18.35 5.81
C ASP A 18 -5.33 -18.21 5.36
N HIS A 19 -6.03 -17.18 5.84
CA HIS A 19 -7.39 -16.90 5.38
C HIS A 19 -7.45 -16.59 3.90
N ALA A 20 -6.54 -15.75 3.40
CA ALA A 20 -6.44 -15.41 1.98
C ALA A 20 -6.21 -16.66 1.12
N ALA A 21 -5.25 -17.50 1.49
CA ALA A 21 -4.97 -18.75 0.80
C ALA A 21 -6.18 -19.69 0.79
N THR A 22 -6.90 -19.79 1.92
CA THR A 22 -8.11 -20.65 2.03
C THR A 22 -9.25 -20.15 1.14
N MET A 23 -9.40 -18.81 1.02
CA MET A 23 -10.43 -18.19 0.19
C MET A 23 -10.05 -18.07 -1.29
N GLY A 24 -8.81 -18.41 -1.65
CA GLY A 24 -8.30 -18.23 -3.01
C GLY A 24 -7.98 -16.77 -3.36
N ALA A 25 -7.82 -15.89 -2.36
CA ALA A 25 -7.39 -14.52 -2.60
C ALA A 25 -5.91 -14.47 -2.95
N SER A 26 -5.58 -13.72 -4.01
CA SER A 26 -4.21 -13.63 -4.53
C SER A 26 -3.28 -12.76 -3.69
N HIS A 27 -3.82 -11.87 -2.85
CA HIS A 27 -3.04 -10.91 -2.05
C HIS A 27 -3.77 -10.52 -0.77
N ILE A 28 -3.01 -9.96 0.17
CA ILE A 28 -3.52 -9.15 1.28
C ILE A 28 -2.80 -7.81 1.33
N ARG A 29 -3.51 -6.80 1.79
CA ARG A 29 -2.99 -5.46 2.05
C ARG A 29 -2.32 -5.41 3.42
N VAL A 30 -1.14 -4.78 3.51
CA VAL A 30 -0.42 -4.52 4.75
C VAL A 30 0.04 -3.07 4.85
N PHE A 31 0.18 -2.57 6.08
CA PHE A 31 0.59 -1.20 6.37
C PHE A 31 1.98 -1.16 7.00
N ALA A 32 2.79 -0.18 6.60
CA ALA A 32 4.06 0.11 7.26
C ALA A 32 3.86 0.81 8.63
N GLY A 33 2.76 1.54 8.77
CA GLY A 33 2.43 2.29 9.96
C GLY A 33 3.17 3.63 10.10
N PRO A 34 2.88 4.38 11.16
CA PRO A 34 3.53 5.66 11.43
C PRO A 34 4.96 5.45 11.92
N GLN A 35 5.82 6.48 11.71
CA GLN A 35 7.15 6.51 12.31
C GLN A 35 7.02 6.60 13.85
N PRO A 36 7.64 5.69 14.61
CA PRO A 36 7.72 5.79 16.05
C PRO A 36 8.54 7.03 16.47
N LYS A 37 8.11 7.71 17.55
CA LYS A 37 8.75 8.96 18.00
C LYS A 37 10.20 8.80 18.47
N ASP A 38 10.58 7.60 18.87
CA ASP A 38 11.89 7.22 19.40
C ASP A 38 12.84 6.64 18.33
N LEU A 39 12.43 6.64 17.06
CA LEU A 39 13.24 6.12 15.95
C LEU A 39 13.45 7.17 14.87
N THR A 40 14.60 7.11 14.20
CA THR A 40 14.79 7.80 12.93
C THR A 40 13.96 7.09 11.84
N GLU A 41 13.75 7.78 10.72
CA GLU A 41 13.04 7.20 9.58
C GLU A 41 13.75 5.93 9.06
N GLU A 42 15.07 5.97 8.94
CA GLU A 42 15.87 4.82 8.50
C GLU A 42 15.72 3.62 9.43
N GLN A 43 15.70 3.86 10.74
CA GLN A 43 15.49 2.80 11.73
C GLN A 43 14.07 2.23 11.64
N ALA A 44 13.07 3.09 11.45
CA ALA A 44 11.68 2.68 11.30
C ALA A 44 11.48 1.85 10.03
N VAL A 45 12.07 2.26 8.91
CA VAL A 45 12.06 1.52 7.64
C VAL A 45 12.75 0.17 7.78
N ALA A 46 13.93 0.11 8.42
CA ALA A 46 14.67 -1.14 8.62
C ALA A 46 13.87 -2.14 9.47
N ASN A 47 13.29 -1.68 10.59
CA ASN A 47 12.47 -2.53 11.45
C ASN A 47 11.19 -3.04 10.74
N CYS A 48 10.58 -2.18 9.92
CA CYS A 48 9.40 -2.56 9.13
C CYS A 48 9.78 -3.60 8.07
N LEU A 49 10.91 -3.41 7.38
CA LEU A 49 11.40 -4.33 6.36
C LEU A 49 11.69 -5.72 6.93
N GLU A 50 12.30 -5.81 8.13
CA GLU A 50 12.55 -7.09 8.81
C GLU A 50 11.25 -7.85 9.08
N ALA A 51 10.24 -7.18 9.65
CA ALA A 51 8.93 -7.78 9.88
C ALA A 51 8.20 -8.16 8.59
N TYR A 52 8.33 -7.31 7.57
CA TYR A 52 7.74 -7.55 6.25
C TYR A 52 8.37 -8.78 5.60
N GLN A 53 9.71 -8.94 5.67
CA GLN A 53 10.42 -10.10 5.13
C GLN A 53 9.97 -11.41 5.79
N GLU A 54 9.79 -11.43 7.12
CA GLU A 54 9.30 -12.61 7.83
C GLU A 54 7.89 -13.01 7.36
N CYS A 55 7.02 -12.02 7.14
CA CYS A 55 5.67 -12.27 6.60
C CYS A 55 5.71 -12.73 5.14
N LEU A 56 6.62 -12.18 4.32
CA LEU A 56 6.79 -12.56 2.91
C LEU A 56 7.26 -14.01 2.75
N ASP A 57 8.17 -14.46 3.59
CA ASP A 57 8.65 -15.85 3.59
C ASP A 57 7.50 -16.84 3.88
N TYR A 58 6.55 -16.41 4.72
CA TYR A 58 5.35 -17.18 4.99
C TYR A 58 4.34 -17.09 3.83
N ALA A 59 4.09 -15.91 3.31
CA ALA A 59 3.16 -15.63 2.23
C ALA A 59 3.54 -16.39 0.94
N GLY A 60 4.84 -16.44 0.62
CA GLY A 60 5.36 -17.17 -0.52
C GLY A 60 5.06 -18.68 -0.46
N LYS A 61 5.10 -19.29 0.74
CA LYS A 61 4.72 -20.70 0.93
C LYS A 61 3.23 -20.95 0.72
N LYS A 62 2.41 -19.90 0.80
CA LYS A 62 0.96 -19.94 0.64
C LYS A 62 0.49 -19.46 -0.74
N GLY A 63 1.38 -18.90 -1.55
CA GLY A 63 1.04 -18.34 -2.85
C GLY A 63 0.26 -17.02 -2.77
N VAL A 64 0.50 -16.21 -1.74
CA VAL A 64 -0.22 -14.95 -1.47
C VAL A 64 0.77 -13.78 -1.55
N PHE A 65 0.45 -12.75 -2.34
CA PHE A 65 1.20 -11.49 -2.36
C PHE A 65 0.92 -10.66 -1.11
N LEU A 66 1.94 -9.97 -0.61
CA LEU A 66 1.78 -8.91 0.39
C LEU A 66 1.90 -7.55 -0.31
N GLY A 67 0.78 -6.85 -0.44
CA GLY A 67 0.71 -5.50 -0.97
C GLY A 67 0.94 -4.46 0.11
N LEU A 68 2.13 -3.86 0.17
CA LEU A 68 2.43 -2.76 1.08
C LEU A 68 1.77 -1.49 0.54
N GLU A 69 0.89 -0.86 1.32
CA GLU A 69 0.11 0.30 0.84
C GLU A 69 0.83 1.62 1.05
N ASN A 70 0.70 2.52 0.08
CA ASN A 70 1.03 3.94 0.23
C ASN A 70 0.00 4.64 1.12
N HIS A 71 0.13 4.45 2.44
CA HIS A 71 -0.83 4.93 3.44
C HIS A 71 -0.18 5.85 4.48
N GLY A 72 0.55 6.87 4.02
CA GLY A 72 1.22 7.83 4.91
C GLY A 72 2.32 7.21 5.78
N GLY A 73 2.64 7.85 6.90
CA GLY A 73 3.70 7.40 7.80
C GLY A 73 5.06 7.31 7.10
N ILE A 74 5.79 6.23 7.33
CA ILE A 74 7.13 6.02 6.73
C ILE A 74 7.10 5.76 5.22
N VAL A 75 5.92 5.56 4.63
CA VAL A 75 5.70 5.37 3.19
C VAL A 75 4.89 6.50 2.56
N ALA A 76 4.86 7.67 3.21
CA ALA A 76 4.23 8.88 2.67
C ALA A 76 4.87 9.34 1.36
N GLU A 77 6.17 9.12 1.23
CA GLU A 77 6.94 9.40 0.02
C GLU A 77 7.15 8.11 -0.79
N PRO A 78 6.97 8.14 -2.12
CA PRO A 78 7.07 6.95 -2.97
C PRO A 78 8.46 6.29 -2.90
N ALA A 79 9.51 7.08 -2.66
CA ALA A 79 10.89 6.57 -2.60
C ALA A 79 11.09 5.53 -1.49
N ASN A 80 10.52 5.75 -0.30
CA ASN A 80 10.61 4.79 0.80
C ASN A 80 9.84 3.50 0.50
N LEU A 81 8.63 3.64 -0.03
CA LEU A 81 7.81 2.49 -0.40
C LEU A 81 8.51 1.61 -1.46
N ILE A 82 9.03 2.22 -2.52
CA ILE A 82 9.78 1.53 -3.57
C ILE A 82 11.02 0.85 -2.99
N LYS A 83 11.79 1.58 -2.16
CA LYS A 83 12.98 1.03 -1.48
C LYS A 83 12.64 -0.20 -0.65
N MET A 84 11.54 -0.19 0.09
CA MET A 84 11.11 -1.32 0.91
C MET A 84 10.74 -2.54 0.06
N VAL A 85 9.96 -2.34 -0.99
CA VAL A 85 9.55 -3.44 -1.88
C VAL A 85 10.74 -4.01 -2.65
N GLN A 86 11.66 -3.16 -3.12
CA GLN A 86 12.88 -3.61 -3.81
C GLN A 86 13.89 -4.30 -2.88
N ALA A 87 13.97 -3.86 -1.61
CA ALA A 87 14.86 -4.48 -0.62
C ALA A 87 14.31 -5.81 -0.12
N ALA A 88 13.01 -6.03 -0.20
CA ALA A 88 12.38 -7.30 0.12
C ALA A 88 12.81 -8.36 -0.92
N LYS A 89 13.58 -9.36 -0.47
CA LYS A 89 14.12 -10.42 -1.33
C LYS A 89 13.06 -11.50 -1.60
N SER A 90 11.91 -11.10 -2.14
CA SER A 90 10.78 -11.99 -2.37
C SER A 90 9.98 -11.58 -3.60
N PRO A 91 9.63 -12.51 -4.50
CA PRO A 91 8.74 -12.24 -5.61
C PRO A 91 7.28 -12.00 -5.16
N TRP A 92 6.97 -12.26 -3.90
CA TRP A 92 5.64 -12.08 -3.31
C TRP A 92 5.46 -10.68 -2.69
N ALA A 93 6.50 -9.84 -2.72
CA ALA A 93 6.44 -8.44 -2.32
C ALA A 93 5.85 -7.59 -3.45
N GLY A 94 4.92 -6.69 -3.10
CA GLY A 94 4.37 -5.73 -4.04
C GLY A 94 3.74 -4.55 -3.34
N ILE A 95 3.13 -3.66 -4.12
CA ILE A 95 2.44 -2.49 -3.63
C ILE A 95 0.92 -2.69 -3.77
N ASN A 96 0.19 -2.48 -2.68
CA ASN A 96 -1.23 -2.18 -2.76
C ASN A 96 -1.35 -0.71 -3.14
N PHE A 97 -1.57 -0.47 -4.43
CA PHE A 97 -1.62 0.86 -5.02
C PHE A 97 -2.93 1.55 -4.66
N ASP A 98 -2.88 2.55 -3.79
CA ASP A 98 -4.01 3.41 -3.50
C ASP A 98 -3.89 4.71 -4.28
N SER A 99 -4.91 5.04 -5.09
CA SER A 99 -4.85 6.16 -6.00
C SER A 99 -5.05 7.54 -5.34
N GLY A 100 -5.42 7.59 -4.05
CA GLY A 100 -5.75 8.84 -3.34
C GLY A 100 -4.85 9.17 -2.14
N ASN A 101 -3.97 8.26 -1.72
CA ASN A 101 -3.26 8.39 -0.45
C ASN A 101 -1.95 9.20 -0.51
N PHE A 102 -1.46 9.61 -1.66
CA PHE A 102 -0.34 10.54 -1.75
C PHE A 102 -0.80 11.99 -1.58
N HIS A 103 -0.20 12.68 -0.60
CA HIS A 103 -0.41 14.11 -0.32
C HIS A 103 0.85 14.90 -0.69
N THR A 104 1.32 14.73 -1.92
CA THR A 104 2.54 15.33 -2.45
C THR A 104 2.22 16.49 -3.42
N GLU A 105 3.22 17.15 -3.97
CA GLU A 105 3.06 18.23 -4.93
C GLU A 105 2.40 17.73 -6.24
N ASP A 106 2.82 16.56 -6.73
CA ASP A 106 2.19 15.88 -7.88
C ASP A 106 1.94 14.39 -7.56
N PRO A 107 0.79 14.09 -6.92
CA PRO A 107 0.46 12.72 -6.56
C PRO A 107 0.36 11.77 -7.76
N TYR A 108 -0.03 12.26 -8.95
CA TYR A 108 -0.07 11.41 -10.14
C TYR A 108 1.32 11.01 -10.64
N ALA A 109 2.30 11.91 -10.54
CA ALA A 109 3.69 11.58 -10.84
C ALA A 109 4.24 10.54 -9.86
N ASP A 110 3.83 10.61 -8.60
CA ASP A 110 4.23 9.64 -7.57
C ASP A 110 3.52 8.30 -7.74
N LEU A 111 2.25 8.31 -8.13
CA LEU A 111 1.53 7.10 -8.52
C LEU A 111 2.21 6.39 -9.71
N ALA A 112 2.68 7.14 -10.70
CA ALA A 112 3.39 6.57 -11.85
C ALA A 112 4.71 5.87 -11.44
N LYS A 113 5.39 6.35 -10.39
CA LYS A 113 6.61 5.71 -9.87
C LYS A 113 6.34 4.37 -9.22
N ILE A 114 5.22 4.21 -8.51
CA ILE A 114 4.88 2.98 -7.79
C ILE A 114 4.09 1.97 -8.62
N ALA A 115 3.44 2.40 -9.70
CA ALA A 115 2.60 1.55 -10.54
C ALA A 115 3.29 0.26 -11.03
N PRO A 116 4.60 0.24 -11.41
CA PRO A 116 5.27 -0.99 -11.82
C PRO A 116 5.37 -2.08 -10.76
N TYR A 117 5.12 -1.74 -9.49
CA TYR A 117 5.19 -2.66 -8.34
C TYR A 117 3.80 -3.06 -7.84
N ALA A 118 2.73 -2.58 -8.47
CA ALA A 118 1.37 -2.82 -8.02
C ALA A 118 0.96 -4.29 -8.14
N VAL A 119 0.45 -4.87 -7.06
CA VAL A 119 -0.14 -6.21 -7.01
C VAL A 119 -1.66 -6.15 -6.83
N ASN A 120 -2.17 -5.02 -6.36
CA ASN A 120 -3.59 -4.69 -6.28
C ASN A 120 -3.77 -3.18 -6.36
N VAL A 121 -4.95 -2.72 -6.78
CA VAL A 121 -5.32 -1.31 -6.91
C VAL A 121 -6.57 -1.01 -6.11
N GLN A 122 -6.47 0.02 -5.25
CA GLN A 122 -7.61 0.72 -4.65
C GLN A 122 -7.81 2.03 -5.41
N LEU A 123 -8.94 2.13 -6.10
CA LEU A 123 -9.28 3.30 -6.91
C LEU A 123 -10.18 4.23 -6.10
N LYS A 124 -9.62 5.35 -5.64
CA LYS A 124 -10.35 6.38 -4.91
C LYS A 124 -10.95 7.41 -5.85
N MET A 125 -12.10 7.94 -5.45
CA MET A 125 -12.82 8.97 -6.21
C MET A 125 -12.30 10.37 -5.96
N GLU A 126 -11.48 10.55 -4.93
CA GLU A 126 -10.86 11.82 -4.57
C GLU A 126 -9.35 11.68 -4.41
N ILE A 127 -8.63 12.75 -4.70
CA ILE A 127 -7.19 12.86 -4.51
C ILE A 127 -6.89 14.19 -3.82
N SER A 128 -5.88 14.23 -2.97
CA SER A 128 -5.43 15.45 -2.30
C SER A 128 -3.99 15.76 -2.68
N ARG A 129 -3.66 17.06 -2.70
CA ARG A 129 -2.29 17.53 -2.93
C ARG A 129 -1.71 18.09 -1.64
N LYS A 130 -0.39 18.25 -1.60
CA LYS A 130 0.27 18.97 -0.52
C LYS A 130 -0.28 20.39 -0.42
N GLY A 131 -0.66 20.79 0.79
CA GLY A 131 -1.27 22.08 1.03
C GLY A 131 -2.79 22.14 0.83
N SER A 132 -3.43 21.08 0.35
CA SER A 132 -4.89 20.99 0.37
C SER A 132 -5.42 21.05 1.80
N GLU A 133 -6.58 21.69 1.97
CA GLU A 133 -7.26 21.71 3.27
C GLU A 133 -7.60 20.28 3.70
N LYS A 134 -7.32 19.96 4.98
CA LYS A 134 -7.53 18.61 5.50
C LYS A 134 -8.97 18.13 5.29
N GLY A 135 -9.12 17.00 4.63
CA GLY A 135 -10.43 16.41 4.31
C GLY A 135 -11.14 17.06 3.12
N LYS A 136 -10.44 17.87 2.33
CA LYS A 136 -10.90 18.39 1.04
C LYS A 136 -10.01 17.86 -0.07
N GLY A 137 -10.45 16.76 -0.68
CA GLY A 137 -9.90 16.25 -1.94
C GLY A 137 -10.51 16.96 -3.14
N GLU A 138 -9.84 16.85 -4.27
CA GLU A 138 -10.41 17.16 -5.60
C GLU A 138 -10.86 15.86 -6.26
N PRO A 139 -11.85 15.87 -7.18
CA PRO A 139 -12.22 14.67 -7.91
C PRO A 139 -11.00 14.04 -8.59
N SER A 140 -10.83 12.75 -8.42
CA SER A 140 -9.74 12.01 -9.04
C SER A 140 -9.90 11.96 -10.56
N ASP A 141 -8.83 12.24 -11.30
CA ASP A 141 -8.79 11.94 -12.74
C ASP A 141 -8.56 10.42 -12.93
N VAL A 142 -9.66 9.69 -12.84
CA VAL A 142 -9.67 8.23 -13.00
C VAL A 142 -9.05 7.80 -14.33
N LYS A 143 -9.26 8.56 -15.42
CA LYS A 143 -8.67 8.22 -16.73
C LYS A 143 -7.15 8.30 -16.68
N ARG A 144 -6.60 9.30 -16.00
CA ARG A 144 -5.16 9.46 -15.79
C ARG A 144 -4.60 8.32 -14.94
N VAL A 145 -5.28 7.94 -13.87
CA VAL A 145 -4.88 6.76 -13.03
C VAL A 145 -4.87 5.48 -13.85
N LEU A 146 -5.92 5.24 -14.64
CA LEU A 146 -5.99 4.05 -15.50
C LEU A 146 -4.90 4.06 -16.58
N GLN A 147 -4.54 5.24 -17.12
CA GLN A 147 -3.43 5.34 -18.07
C GLN A 147 -2.08 5.02 -17.40
N ILE A 148 -1.81 5.55 -16.21
CA ILE A 148 -0.60 5.23 -15.41
C ILE A 148 -0.46 3.72 -15.22
N LEU A 149 -1.53 3.04 -14.84
CA LEU A 149 -1.52 1.59 -14.61
C LEU A 149 -1.36 0.80 -15.92
N ARG A 150 -1.96 1.28 -17.02
CA ARG A 150 -1.78 0.69 -18.35
C ARG A 150 -0.33 0.83 -18.84
N ASP A 151 0.28 1.99 -18.66
CA ASP A 151 1.68 2.25 -19.04
C ASP A 151 2.66 1.38 -18.22
N ALA A 152 2.28 1.03 -16.98
CA ALA A 152 3.00 0.08 -16.14
C ALA A 152 2.68 -1.40 -16.45
N ASN A 153 1.85 -1.67 -17.47
CA ASN A 153 1.38 -3.02 -17.82
C ASN A 153 0.71 -3.77 -16.66
N TYR A 154 -0.02 -3.04 -15.80
CA TYR A 154 -0.74 -3.66 -14.69
C TYR A 154 -1.88 -4.56 -15.20
N GLN A 155 -1.99 -5.78 -14.67
CA GLN A 155 -2.98 -6.79 -15.07
C GLN A 155 -3.69 -7.43 -13.87
N GLY A 156 -3.86 -6.67 -12.78
CA GLY A 156 -4.52 -7.13 -11.57
C GLY A 156 -5.95 -6.62 -11.42
N TRP A 157 -6.45 -6.71 -10.22
CA TRP A 157 -7.79 -6.28 -9.84
C TRP A 157 -7.85 -4.80 -9.51
N PHE A 158 -8.99 -4.17 -9.78
CA PHE A 158 -9.35 -2.83 -9.35
C PHE A 158 -10.44 -2.93 -8.30
N THR A 159 -10.18 -2.43 -7.11
CA THR A 159 -11.17 -2.28 -6.05
C THR A 159 -11.57 -0.82 -5.97
N LEU A 160 -12.85 -0.52 -6.20
CA LEU A 160 -13.38 0.82 -5.99
C LEU A 160 -13.49 1.08 -4.49
N GLU A 161 -12.84 2.15 -4.00
CA GLU A 161 -12.91 2.59 -2.63
C GLU A 161 -13.61 3.94 -2.54
N PHE A 162 -14.84 3.91 -1.99
CA PHE A 162 -15.68 5.08 -1.86
C PHE A 162 -15.67 5.57 -0.42
N GLU A 163 -14.94 6.64 -0.14
CA GLU A 163 -14.77 7.20 1.23
C GLU A 163 -15.37 8.61 1.36
N THR A 164 -16.23 9.02 0.45
CA THR A 164 -16.89 10.33 0.53
C THR A 164 -18.06 10.28 1.52
N LYS A 165 -18.55 11.47 1.94
CA LYS A 165 -19.73 11.58 2.81
C LYS A 165 -21.06 11.33 2.08
N GLU A 166 -21.03 11.23 0.77
CA GLU A 166 -22.19 11.01 -0.06
C GLU A 166 -22.59 9.53 -0.05
N ASP A 167 -23.88 9.27 -0.20
CA ASP A 167 -24.38 7.90 -0.33
C ASP A 167 -23.95 7.31 -1.69
N PRO A 168 -23.16 6.25 -1.73
CA PRO A 168 -22.69 5.66 -2.99
C PRO A 168 -23.79 5.08 -3.87
N PHE A 169 -24.98 4.86 -3.33
CA PHE A 169 -26.13 4.29 -4.03
C PHE A 169 -27.10 5.33 -4.61
N VAL A 170 -26.86 6.61 -4.39
CA VAL A 170 -27.73 7.71 -4.86
C VAL A 170 -27.16 8.44 -6.08
N LYS A 171 -26.00 8.06 -6.58
CA LYS A 171 -25.38 8.65 -7.78
C LYS A 171 -25.55 7.77 -9.01
#